data_f0694caeaa1b39bd71b15a6ab2e37a6a
#
_entry.id   f0694caeaa1b39bd71b15a6ab2e37a6a
#
_cell.length_a   1.000
_cell.length_b   1.000
_cell.length_c   1.000
_cell.angle_alpha   90.00
_cell.angle_beta   90.00
_cell.angle_gamma   90.00
#
_symmetry.space_group_name_H-M   'P 1'
#
loop_
_entity.id
_entity.type
_entity.pdbx_description
1 polymer ?
#
loop_
_entity_poly.entity_id
_entity_poly.type
_entity_poly.pdbx_seq_one_letter_code
_entity_poly.pdbx_strand_id
1 'polypeptide(L)'
;MDKPVIIFGGKGIAKAALEIFKSNRIVVYGFLDDDATIHGTEIDDVTVLGKTDDHGFIKLIGQKTEAFVATDDNALRKKQVKMLMDSRKVMPTNAVHQEAYISESAAIGHGNFINAKATIGSDTKIGQHCIINSAAILEYNVKVGDFVQIGAGSVINAGVEIANEAFIGSGVTIIAGVKIGKKARIGAGSVVIADVKDGETVFGNPAMKVEK
;
A
#
# COMPACT_ATOMS: atom_id res chain seq x y z
N MET A 1 21.67 11.44 5.85
CA MET A 1 20.41 11.74 6.55
C MET A 1 19.31 11.66 5.53
N ASP A 2 18.30 10.83 5.78
CA ASP A 2 17.20 10.64 4.84
C ASP A 2 16.41 11.95 4.70
N LYS A 3 15.88 12.20 3.49
CA LYS A 3 15.06 13.40 3.28
C LYS A 3 13.76 13.29 4.07
N PRO A 4 13.24 14.40 4.61
CA PRO A 4 11.91 14.44 5.18
C PRO A 4 10.84 14.00 4.16
N VAL A 5 9.73 13.46 4.65
CA VAL A 5 8.62 12.99 3.82
C VAL A 5 7.41 13.92 3.94
N ILE A 6 6.78 14.28 2.83
CA ILE A 6 5.45 14.86 2.78
C ILE A 6 4.46 13.71 2.53
N ILE A 7 3.45 13.57 3.40
CA ILE A 7 2.42 12.56 3.29
C ILE A 7 1.18 13.15 2.62
N PHE A 8 0.72 12.50 1.55
CA PHE A 8 -0.51 12.85 0.83
C PHE A 8 -1.68 12.06 1.40
N GLY A 9 -2.65 12.74 1.98
CA GLY A 9 -3.78 12.23 2.74
C GLY A 9 -3.58 12.45 4.25
N GLY A 10 -4.65 12.90 4.93
CA GLY A 10 -4.68 13.15 6.38
C GLY A 10 -5.63 12.21 7.13
N LYS A 11 -6.13 11.16 6.47
CA LYS A 11 -7.12 10.21 7.01
C LYS A 11 -6.72 8.76 6.69
N GLY A 12 -7.48 7.81 7.20
CA GLY A 12 -7.25 6.38 6.94
C GLY A 12 -5.86 5.92 7.37
N ILE A 13 -5.04 5.43 6.44
CA ILE A 13 -3.69 4.91 6.72
C ILE A 13 -2.63 6.00 6.98
N ALA A 14 -3.00 7.28 6.91
CA ALA A 14 -2.05 8.39 7.04
C ALA A 14 -1.35 8.41 8.41
N LYS A 15 -2.10 8.18 9.50
CA LYS A 15 -1.53 8.10 10.85
C LYS A 15 -0.58 6.90 10.99
N ALA A 16 -0.96 5.73 10.49
CA ALA A 16 -0.09 4.56 10.50
C ALA A 16 1.20 4.78 9.68
N ALA A 17 1.11 5.49 8.55
CA ALA A 17 2.28 5.87 7.78
C ALA A 17 3.19 6.85 8.55
N LEU A 18 2.61 7.84 9.25
CA LEU A 18 3.36 8.73 10.14
C LEU A 18 4.12 7.94 11.21
N GLU A 19 3.45 7.01 11.90
CA GLU A 19 4.06 6.18 12.93
C GLU A 19 5.21 5.33 12.36
N ILE A 20 5.06 4.77 11.15
CA ILE A 20 6.12 4.05 10.45
C ILE A 20 7.33 4.96 10.18
N PHE A 21 7.13 6.15 9.63
CA PHE A 21 8.24 7.07 9.36
C PHE A 21 8.92 7.51 10.65
N LYS A 22 8.15 7.84 11.70
CA LYS A 22 8.71 8.20 13.01
C LYS A 22 9.54 7.07 13.62
N SER A 23 9.04 5.81 13.58
CA SER A 23 9.78 4.65 14.10
C SER A 23 11.09 4.42 13.36
N ASN A 24 11.11 4.71 12.06
CA ASN A 24 12.30 4.64 11.22
C ASN A 24 13.21 5.90 11.34
N ARG A 25 12.89 6.84 12.24
CA ARG A 25 13.61 8.10 12.43
C ARG A 25 13.62 9.00 11.20
N ILE A 26 12.62 8.87 10.35
CA ILE A 26 12.40 9.72 9.18
C ILE A 26 11.46 10.86 9.59
N VAL A 27 11.87 12.09 9.36
CA VAL A 27 11.06 13.27 9.67
C VAL A 27 9.89 13.35 8.69
N VAL A 28 8.67 13.49 9.21
CA VAL A 28 7.51 13.86 8.40
C VAL A 28 7.39 15.37 8.40
N TYR A 29 7.52 15.98 7.22
CA TYR A 29 7.49 17.43 7.05
C TYR A 29 6.08 18.01 7.26
N GLY A 30 5.05 17.27 6.86
CA GLY A 30 3.65 17.64 6.98
C GLY A 30 2.76 16.74 6.15
N PHE A 31 1.46 16.94 6.31
CA PHE A 31 0.44 16.29 5.48
C PHE A 31 -0.12 17.26 4.44
N LEU A 32 -0.52 16.74 3.28
CA LEU A 32 -1.33 17.45 2.29
C LEU A 32 -2.62 16.69 2.06
N ASP A 33 -3.76 17.35 2.21
CA ASP A 33 -5.09 16.76 2.04
C ASP A 33 -6.02 17.75 1.35
N ASP A 34 -6.91 17.27 0.47
CA ASP A 34 -7.86 18.13 -0.24
C ASP A 34 -9.06 18.55 0.63
N ASP A 35 -9.25 17.93 1.80
CA ASP A 35 -10.27 18.35 2.76
C ASP A 35 -9.83 19.60 3.53
N ALA A 36 -10.37 20.75 3.11
CA ALA A 36 -10.05 22.02 3.74
C ALA A 36 -10.44 22.11 5.22
N THR A 37 -11.32 21.25 5.72
CA THR A 37 -11.76 21.27 7.13
C THR A 37 -10.68 20.83 8.11
N ILE A 38 -9.66 20.12 7.63
CA ILE A 38 -8.55 19.65 8.47
C ILE A 38 -7.26 20.45 8.25
N HIS A 39 -7.25 21.47 7.37
CA HIS A 39 -6.07 22.30 7.18
C HIS A 39 -5.72 23.07 8.46
N GLY A 40 -4.45 23.12 8.80
CA GLY A 40 -3.94 23.74 10.03
C GLY A 40 -4.17 22.92 11.31
N THR A 41 -4.84 21.76 11.22
CA THR A 41 -4.91 20.82 12.35
C THR A 41 -3.66 19.94 12.38
N GLU A 42 -3.45 19.24 13.49
CA GLU A 42 -2.33 18.32 13.68
C GLU A 42 -2.80 16.88 13.75
N ILE A 43 -2.02 16.01 13.12
CA ILE A 43 -2.12 14.56 13.30
C ILE A 43 -0.89 14.17 14.11
N ASP A 44 -1.07 13.83 15.38
CA ASP A 44 -0.05 13.81 16.42
C ASP A 44 0.91 15.03 16.32
N ASP A 45 1.68 15.59 16.42
CA ASP A 45 2.51 16.79 16.33
C ASP A 45 2.90 17.21 14.89
N VAL A 46 2.21 16.71 13.86
CA VAL A 46 2.51 17.03 12.45
C VAL A 46 1.31 17.71 11.78
N THR A 47 1.53 18.90 11.26
CA THR A 47 0.49 19.77 10.70
C THR A 47 0.01 19.29 9.34
N VAL A 48 -1.31 19.40 9.09
CA VAL A 48 -1.91 19.34 7.75
C VAL A 48 -1.75 20.70 7.08
N LEU A 49 -0.82 20.80 6.15
CA LEU A 49 -0.32 22.06 5.60
C LEU A 49 -1.24 22.71 4.57
N GLY A 50 -2.01 21.90 3.82
CA GLY A 50 -2.88 22.40 2.75
C GLY A 50 -3.23 21.33 1.74
N LYS A 51 -3.63 21.76 0.54
CA LYS A 51 -4.09 20.89 -0.54
C LYS A 51 -2.97 20.07 -1.17
N THR A 52 -3.36 18.92 -1.76
CA THR A 52 -2.41 18.01 -2.43
C THR A 52 -1.77 18.61 -3.69
N ASP A 53 -2.35 19.69 -4.25
CA ASP A 53 -1.84 20.41 -5.43
C ASP A 53 -1.16 21.77 -5.09
N ASP A 54 -0.90 22.05 -3.82
CA ASP A 54 -0.26 23.30 -3.40
C ASP A 54 1.18 23.39 -3.93
N HIS A 55 1.41 24.31 -4.86
CA HIS A 55 2.70 24.53 -5.50
C HIS A 55 3.83 24.89 -4.50
N GLY A 56 3.48 25.52 -3.37
CA GLY A 56 4.45 25.86 -2.33
C GLY A 56 5.12 24.65 -1.72
N PHE A 57 4.37 23.56 -1.54
CA PHE A 57 4.88 22.30 -0.98
C PHE A 57 5.33 21.31 -2.05
N ILE A 58 4.59 21.19 -3.16
CA ILE A 58 4.94 20.28 -4.26
C ILE A 58 6.37 20.56 -4.79
N LYS A 59 6.79 21.82 -4.89
CA LYS A 59 8.13 22.17 -5.37
C LYS A 59 9.27 21.61 -4.51
N LEU A 60 9.01 21.27 -3.24
CA LEU A 60 10.01 20.69 -2.34
C LEU A 60 10.29 19.21 -2.66
N ILE A 61 9.30 18.52 -3.22
CA ILE A 61 9.36 17.07 -3.49
C ILE A 61 10.41 16.77 -4.57
N GLY A 62 11.24 15.79 -4.30
CA GLY A 62 12.38 15.40 -5.13
C GLY A 62 13.65 16.21 -4.89
N GLN A 63 13.53 17.42 -4.36
CA GLN A 63 14.65 18.28 -4.01
C GLN A 63 15.00 18.19 -2.51
N LYS A 64 14.10 18.66 -1.67
CA LYS A 64 14.28 18.76 -0.19
C LYS A 64 13.51 17.70 0.57
N THR A 65 12.43 17.17 -0.01
CA THR A 65 11.57 16.16 0.60
C THR A 65 11.31 15.02 -0.38
N GLU A 66 10.92 13.87 0.17
CA GLU A 66 10.26 12.78 -0.55
C GLU A 66 8.75 12.90 -0.40
N ALA A 67 7.99 12.03 -1.05
CA ALA A 67 6.54 11.96 -0.96
C ALA A 67 6.08 10.53 -0.65
N PHE A 68 5.01 10.39 0.12
CA PHE A 68 4.29 9.14 0.31
C PHE A 68 2.78 9.38 0.14
N VAL A 69 2.08 8.48 -0.57
CA VAL A 69 0.63 8.60 -0.79
C VAL A 69 -0.11 7.66 0.16
N ALA A 70 -0.73 8.23 1.19
CA ALA A 70 -1.35 7.53 2.32
C ALA A 70 -2.88 7.50 2.18
N THR A 71 -3.39 6.83 1.16
CA THR A 71 -4.82 6.57 1.01
C THR A 71 -5.08 5.13 0.58
N ASP A 72 -6.09 4.50 1.16
CA ASP A 72 -6.59 3.17 0.81
C ASP A 72 -7.57 3.19 -0.37
N ASP A 73 -8.08 4.35 -0.76
CA ASP A 73 -8.80 4.52 -2.01
C ASP A 73 -7.85 4.39 -3.21
N ASN A 74 -8.03 3.32 -3.97
CA ASN A 74 -7.17 2.98 -5.11
C ASN A 74 -7.26 4.01 -6.26
N ALA A 75 -8.44 4.61 -6.47
CA ALA A 75 -8.62 5.61 -7.53
C ALA A 75 -7.90 6.91 -7.15
N LEU A 76 -8.08 7.37 -5.90
CA LEU A 76 -7.41 8.55 -5.37
C LEU A 76 -5.88 8.35 -5.33
N ARG A 77 -5.40 7.18 -4.86
CA ARG A 77 -3.97 6.85 -4.83
C ARG A 77 -3.34 6.96 -6.21
N LYS A 78 -3.97 6.39 -7.24
CA LYS A 78 -3.53 6.50 -8.64
C LYS A 78 -3.49 7.94 -9.13
N LYS A 79 -4.53 8.73 -8.84
CA LYS A 79 -4.61 10.15 -9.23
C LYS A 79 -3.44 10.94 -8.63
N GLN A 80 -3.16 10.76 -7.34
CA GLN A 80 -2.10 11.47 -6.63
C GLN A 80 -0.71 11.02 -7.10
N VAL A 81 -0.48 9.72 -7.29
CA VAL A 81 0.76 9.20 -7.86
C VAL A 81 1.02 9.75 -9.26
N LYS A 82 -0.01 9.76 -10.12
CA LYS A 82 0.10 10.34 -11.46
C LYS A 82 0.45 11.82 -11.40
N MET A 83 -0.18 12.58 -10.54
CA MET A 83 0.11 14.01 -10.34
C MET A 83 1.57 14.23 -9.94
N LEU A 84 2.10 13.45 -8.99
CA LEU A 84 3.52 13.51 -8.58
C LEU A 84 4.46 13.17 -9.74
N MET A 85 4.17 12.13 -10.49
CA MET A 85 4.96 11.75 -11.66
C MET A 85 4.94 12.82 -12.75
N ASP A 86 3.77 13.38 -13.05
CA ASP A 86 3.64 14.40 -14.11
C ASP A 86 4.32 15.72 -13.72
N SER A 87 4.16 16.17 -12.47
CA SER A 87 4.63 17.47 -12.00
C SER A 87 6.08 17.47 -11.51
N ARG A 88 6.54 16.35 -10.92
CA ARG A 88 7.85 16.29 -10.24
C ARG A 88 8.80 15.22 -10.79
N LYS A 89 8.31 14.25 -11.58
CA LYS A 89 9.07 13.09 -12.07
C LYS A 89 9.66 12.26 -10.91
N VAL A 90 8.94 12.19 -9.80
CA VAL A 90 9.38 11.51 -8.56
C VAL A 90 8.43 10.39 -8.24
N MET A 91 8.97 9.21 -7.98
CA MET A 91 8.22 8.08 -7.43
C MET A 91 8.08 8.27 -5.91
N PRO A 92 6.89 8.04 -5.34
CA PRO A 92 6.71 8.00 -3.89
C PRO A 92 7.63 6.98 -3.22
N THR A 93 8.12 7.33 -2.03
CA THR A 93 8.93 6.42 -1.20
C THR A 93 8.09 5.31 -0.58
N ASN A 94 8.72 4.28 -0.04
CA ASN A 94 8.05 3.19 0.69
C ASN A 94 7.88 3.56 2.17
N ALA A 95 6.74 3.22 2.76
CA ALA A 95 6.51 3.20 4.20
C ALA A 95 6.56 1.76 4.69
N VAL A 96 7.70 1.33 5.24
CA VAL A 96 7.94 -0.04 5.71
C VAL A 96 8.13 -0.01 7.21
N HIS A 97 7.28 -0.71 7.94
CA HIS A 97 7.38 -0.80 9.40
C HIS A 97 8.63 -1.58 9.82
N GLN A 98 9.34 -1.13 10.85
CA GLN A 98 10.58 -1.77 11.33
C GLN A 98 10.42 -3.22 11.77
N GLU A 99 9.21 -3.64 12.16
CA GLU A 99 8.89 -5.03 12.50
C GLU A 99 8.40 -5.86 11.31
N ALA A 100 8.38 -5.33 10.10
CA ALA A 100 8.13 -6.13 8.91
C ALA A 100 9.38 -6.93 8.57
N TYR A 101 9.20 -8.22 8.27
CA TYR A 101 10.29 -9.05 7.76
C TYR A 101 10.25 -9.06 6.24
N ILE A 102 11.34 -8.72 5.62
CA ILE A 102 11.51 -8.75 4.17
C ILE A 102 12.76 -9.57 3.87
N SER A 103 12.59 -10.66 3.11
CA SER A 103 13.72 -11.49 2.68
C SER A 103 14.68 -10.66 1.81
N GLU A 104 15.99 -10.91 1.94
CA GLU A 104 17.04 -10.25 1.15
C GLU A 104 16.88 -10.45 -0.36
N SER A 105 16.30 -11.58 -0.79
CA SER A 105 16.03 -11.88 -2.20
C SER A 105 14.70 -11.31 -2.70
N ALA A 106 13.88 -10.71 -1.85
CA ALA A 106 12.63 -10.09 -2.26
C ALA A 106 12.87 -8.77 -3.00
N ALA A 107 12.07 -8.52 -4.04
CA ALA A 107 12.11 -7.27 -4.80
C ALA A 107 10.83 -6.46 -4.54
N ILE A 108 10.99 -5.22 -4.07
CA ILE A 108 9.88 -4.33 -3.72
C ILE A 108 9.97 -3.05 -4.55
N GLY A 109 8.87 -2.70 -5.21
CA GLY A 109 8.74 -1.45 -5.97
C GLY A 109 8.63 -0.23 -5.07
N HIS A 110 8.13 0.87 -5.63
CA HIS A 110 8.02 2.16 -4.96
C HIS A 110 6.62 2.43 -4.43
N GLY A 111 6.52 3.31 -3.42
CA GLY A 111 5.26 3.82 -2.89
C GLY A 111 4.43 2.79 -2.14
N ASN A 112 5.03 1.70 -1.70
CA ASN A 112 4.36 0.63 -0.97
C ASN A 112 4.19 0.98 0.52
N PHE A 113 3.07 0.59 1.09
CA PHE A 113 2.81 0.57 2.52
C PHE A 113 2.94 -0.87 3.01
N ILE A 114 3.91 -1.16 3.88
CA ILE A 114 4.14 -2.48 4.46
C ILE A 114 4.10 -2.34 5.98
N ASN A 115 3.04 -2.85 6.58
CA ASN A 115 2.75 -2.61 7.98
C ASN A 115 3.43 -3.62 8.92
N ALA A 116 3.27 -3.40 10.22
CA ALA A 116 3.89 -4.20 11.28
C ALA A 116 3.65 -5.70 11.11
N LYS A 117 4.70 -6.49 11.33
CA LYS A 117 4.68 -7.95 11.29
C LYS A 117 4.27 -8.56 9.94
N ALA A 118 4.20 -7.76 8.86
CA ALA A 118 4.10 -8.32 7.53
C ALA A 118 5.36 -9.13 7.21
N THR A 119 5.18 -10.29 6.58
CA THR A 119 6.28 -11.19 6.21
C THR A 119 6.32 -11.33 4.71
N ILE A 120 7.45 -10.98 4.09
CA ILE A 120 7.69 -11.10 2.66
C ILE A 120 8.79 -12.14 2.45
N GLY A 121 8.40 -13.29 1.92
CA GLY A 121 9.28 -14.45 1.70
C GLY A 121 10.26 -14.30 0.55
N SER A 122 11.14 -15.28 0.43
CA SER A 122 12.23 -15.29 -0.54
C SER A 122 11.72 -15.24 -1.99
N ASP A 123 12.44 -14.52 -2.85
CA ASP A 123 12.15 -14.35 -4.29
C ASP A 123 10.75 -13.77 -4.60
N THR A 124 10.06 -13.26 -3.58
CA THR A 124 8.78 -12.59 -3.74
C THR A 124 8.98 -11.22 -4.40
N LYS A 125 8.11 -10.90 -5.35
CA LYS A 125 8.13 -9.63 -6.09
C LYS A 125 6.86 -8.85 -5.83
N ILE A 126 7.01 -7.64 -5.31
CA ILE A 126 5.90 -6.71 -5.06
C ILE A 126 6.05 -5.52 -6.00
N GLY A 127 5.01 -5.22 -6.75
CA GLY A 127 4.93 -4.07 -7.64
C GLY A 127 4.93 -2.75 -6.89
N GLN A 128 4.28 -1.75 -7.44
CA GLN A 128 4.32 -0.39 -6.93
C GLN A 128 2.97 -0.03 -6.26
N HIS A 129 3.04 0.86 -5.26
CA HIS A 129 1.87 1.46 -4.62
C HIS A 129 0.91 0.44 -4.00
N CYS A 130 1.44 -0.69 -3.54
CA CYS A 130 0.67 -1.72 -2.84
C CYS A 130 0.47 -1.36 -1.36
N ILE A 131 -0.58 -1.93 -0.76
CA ILE A 131 -0.83 -1.87 0.67
C ILE A 131 -0.78 -3.30 1.20
N ILE A 132 0.21 -3.60 2.02
CA ILE A 132 0.37 -4.87 2.72
C ILE A 132 0.12 -4.61 4.20
N ASN A 133 -1.04 -5.02 4.68
CA ASN A 133 -1.44 -4.72 6.05
C ASN A 133 -0.77 -5.62 7.09
N SER A 134 -0.99 -5.29 8.36
CA SER A 134 -0.34 -5.93 9.51
C SER A 134 -0.47 -7.45 9.48
N ALA A 135 0.62 -8.15 9.79
CA ALA A 135 0.70 -9.60 9.88
C ALA A 135 0.25 -10.36 8.60
N ALA A 136 0.21 -9.71 7.44
CA ALA A 136 0.04 -10.41 6.17
C ALA A 136 1.32 -11.20 5.85
N ILE A 137 1.15 -12.45 5.41
CA ILE A 137 2.24 -13.36 5.07
C ILE A 137 2.21 -13.62 3.57
N LEU A 138 3.28 -13.28 2.89
CA LEU A 138 3.54 -13.64 1.51
C LEU A 138 4.71 -14.62 1.50
N GLU A 139 4.42 -15.86 1.16
CA GLU A 139 5.42 -16.93 1.09
C GLU A 139 6.39 -16.73 -0.09
N TYR A 140 7.33 -17.65 -0.27
CA TYR A 140 8.35 -17.54 -1.31
C TYR A 140 7.75 -17.59 -2.74
N ASN A 141 8.42 -16.93 -3.68
CA ASN A 141 8.03 -16.86 -5.11
C ASN A 141 6.64 -16.25 -5.39
N VAL A 142 6.06 -15.49 -4.45
CA VAL A 142 4.81 -14.78 -4.69
C VAL A 142 5.08 -13.59 -5.62
N LYS A 143 4.15 -13.34 -6.55
CA LYS A 143 4.17 -12.17 -7.44
C LYS A 143 2.95 -11.30 -7.19
N VAL A 144 3.19 -10.05 -6.87
CA VAL A 144 2.14 -9.05 -6.62
C VAL A 144 2.31 -7.91 -7.61
N GLY A 145 1.28 -7.62 -8.37
CA GLY A 145 1.23 -6.50 -9.31
C GLY A 145 1.09 -5.14 -8.61
N ASP A 146 0.87 -4.09 -9.40
CA ASP A 146 0.75 -2.73 -8.90
C ASP A 146 -0.60 -2.46 -8.26
N PHE A 147 -0.63 -1.56 -7.27
CA PHE A 147 -1.85 -1.09 -6.60
C PHE A 147 -2.68 -2.20 -5.95
N VAL A 148 -2.07 -3.31 -5.59
CA VAL A 148 -2.73 -4.41 -4.88
C VAL A 148 -2.89 -4.03 -3.40
N GLN A 149 -4.01 -4.46 -2.80
CA GLN A 149 -4.22 -4.36 -1.36
C GLN A 149 -4.35 -5.76 -0.77
N ILE A 150 -3.56 -6.06 0.27
CA ILE A 150 -3.60 -7.31 1.02
C ILE A 150 -3.98 -7.00 2.47
N GLY A 151 -5.13 -7.51 2.89
CA GLY A 151 -5.70 -7.30 4.20
C GLY A 151 -4.90 -7.94 5.32
N ALA A 152 -5.08 -7.43 6.53
CA ALA A 152 -4.37 -7.89 7.72
C ALA A 152 -4.57 -9.38 7.98
N GLY A 153 -3.51 -10.08 8.39
CA GLY A 153 -3.53 -11.49 8.74
C GLY A 153 -3.80 -12.44 7.56
N SER A 154 -3.72 -11.98 6.31
CA SER A 154 -3.89 -12.84 5.14
C SER A 154 -2.64 -13.67 4.88
N VAL A 155 -2.83 -14.92 4.40
CA VAL A 155 -1.77 -15.86 4.06
C VAL A 155 -1.80 -16.15 2.57
N ILE A 156 -0.78 -15.70 1.87
CA ILE A 156 -0.57 -15.87 0.44
C ILE A 156 0.51 -16.91 0.25
N ASN A 157 0.11 -18.15 -0.09
CA ASN A 157 1.06 -19.26 -0.18
C ASN A 157 1.97 -19.17 -1.41
N ALA A 158 2.97 -20.04 -1.42
CA ALA A 158 4.06 -20.03 -2.38
C ALA A 158 3.60 -20.03 -3.85
N GLY A 159 4.26 -19.23 -4.68
CA GLY A 159 4.02 -19.18 -6.11
C GLY A 159 2.68 -18.57 -6.54
N VAL A 160 1.91 -17.98 -5.63
CA VAL A 160 0.70 -17.24 -5.97
C VAL A 160 1.05 -16.01 -6.82
N GLU A 161 0.24 -15.76 -7.85
CA GLU A 161 0.34 -14.57 -8.69
C GLU A 161 -0.90 -13.69 -8.51
N ILE A 162 -0.71 -12.44 -8.06
CA ILE A 162 -1.79 -11.46 -7.86
C ILE A 162 -1.61 -10.34 -8.87
N ALA A 163 -2.56 -10.19 -9.79
CA ALA A 163 -2.51 -9.15 -10.81
C ALA A 163 -2.88 -7.76 -10.25
N ASN A 164 -2.60 -6.73 -11.05
CA ASN A 164 -2.75 -5.32 -10.67
C ASN A 164 -4.15 -5.00 -10.12
N GLU A 165 -4.19 -4.14 -9.11
CA GLU A 165 -5.42 -3.60 -8.54
C GLU A 165 -6.33 -4.62 -7.83
N ALA A 166 -5.87 -5.85 -7.63
CA ALA A 166 -6.62 -6.83 -6.87
C ALA A 166 -6.75 -6.41 -5.39
N PHE A 167 -7.88 -6.76 -4.79
CA PHE A 167 -8.18 -6.51 -3.38
C PHE A 167 -8.36 -7.84 -2.65
N ILE A 168 -7.51 -8.09 -1.68
CA ILE A 168 -7.55 -9.26 -0.79
C ILE A 168 -8.01 -8.79 0.59
N GLY A 169 -9.17 -9.24 1.02
CA GLY A 169 -9.73 -8.91 2.34
C GLY A 169 -8.87 -9.45 3.49
N SER A 170 -9.13 -8.99 4.71
CA SER A 170 -8.39 -9.46 5.89
C SER A 170 -8.65 -10.94 6.18
N GLY A 171 -7.63 -11.66 6.68
CA GLY A 171 -7.74 -13.06 7.06
C GLY A 171 -7.98 -14.03 5.88
N VAL A 172 -7.67 -13.63 4.66
CA VAL A 172 -7.79 -14.50 3.48
C VAL A 172 -6.64 -15.49 3.43
N THR A 173 -6.93 -16.74 3.06
CA THR A 173 -5.92 -17.74 2.72
C THR A 173 -6.01 -18.06 1.24
N ILE A 174 -4.91 -17.92 0.50
CA ILE A 174 -4.81 -18.32 -0.91
C ILE A 174 -3.83 -19.50 -0.99
N ILE A 175 -4.28 -20.65 -1.53
CA ILE A 175 -3.40 -21.83 -1.64
C ILE A 175 -2.32 -21.62 -2.71
N ALA A 176 -1.25 -22.42 -2.63
CA ALA A 176 -0.08 -22.30 -3.50
C ALA A 176 -0.43 -22.38 -4.99
N GLY A 177 0.23 -21.53 -5.79
CA GLY A 177 0.15 -21.55 -7.25
C GLY A 177 -1.12 -20.93 -7.86
N VAL A 178 -2.08 -20.48 -7.04
CA VAL A 178 -3.31 -19.83 -7.52
C VAL A 178 -3.01 -18.48 -8.15
N LYS A 179 -3.78 -18.11 -9.18
CA LYS A 179 -3.72 -16.81 -9.85
C LYS A 179 -4.96 -15.98 -9.55
N ILE A 180 -4.70 -14.75 -9.10
CA ILE A 180 -5.75 -13.76 -8.84
C ILE A 180 -5.73 -12.70 -9.94
N GLY A 181 -6.82 -12.58 -10.66
CA GLY A 181 -6.96 -11.69 -11.81
C GLY A 181 -6.94 -10.20 -11.44
N LYS A 182 -6.75 -9.36 -12.46
CA LYS A 182 -6.73 -7.90 -12.33
C LYS A 182 -8.06 -7.40 -11.77
N LYS A 183 -8.00 -6.52 -10.76
CA LYS A 183 -9.19 -5.96 -10.09
C LYS A 183 -10.12 -7.00 -9.46
N ALA A 184 -9.68 -8.23 -9.31
CA ALA A 184 -10.44 -9.24 -8.58
C ALA A 184 -10.57 -8.83 -7.10
N ARG A 185 -11.64 -9.24 -6.46
CA ARG A 185 -11.93 -8.94 -5.06
C ARG A 185 -12.18 -10.21 -4.27
N ILE A 186 -11.38 -10.44 -3.25
CA ILE A 186 -11.53 -11.58 -2.34
C ILE A 186 -12.10 -11.06 -1.02
N GLY A 187 -13.27 -11.55 -0.64
CA GLY A 187 -13.91 -11.18 0.63
C GLY A 187 -13.11 -11.65 1.84
N ALA A 188 -13.21 -10.92 2.95
CA ALA A 188 -12.48 -11.23 4.18
C ALA A 188 -12.79 -12.65 4.69
N GLY A 189 -11.80 -13.32 5.27
CA GLY A 189 -11.92 -14.68 5.82
C GLY A 189 -12.08 -15.80 4.79
N SER A 190 -11.95 -15.51 3.49
CA SER A 190 -12.09 -16.50 2.44
C SER A 190 -10.90 -17.44 2.32
N VAL A 191 -11.17 -18.68 1.87
CA VAL A 191 -10.14 -19.66 1.49
C VAL A 191 -10.22 -19.89 -0.02
N VAL A 192 -9.25 -19.36 -0.76
CA VAL A 192 -9.20 -19.42 -2.23
C VAL A 192 -8.42 -20.66 -2.67
N ILE A 193 -9.11 -21.58 -3.35
CA ILE A 193 -8.56 -22.88 -3.77
C ILE A 193 -8.47 -23.03 -5.30
N ALA A 194 -8.84 -21.99 -6.06
CA ALA A 194 -8.80 -22.00 -7.52
C ALA A 194 -8.56 -20.57 -8.03
N ASP A 195 -8.14 -20.45 -9.29
CA ASP A 195 -7.90 -19.18 -9.95
C ASP A 195 -9.16 -18.31 -9.96
N VAL A 196 -8.96 -17.00 -9.73
CA VAL A 196 -10.00 -15.98 -9.77
C VAL A 196 -9.77 -15.09 -10.99
N LYS A 197 -10.79 -14.92 -11.82
CA LYS A 197 -10.69 -14.14 -13.06
C LYS A 197 -10.65 -12.63 -12.81
N ASP A 198 -10.28 -11.88 -13.84
CA ASP A 198 -10.28 -10.43 -13.82
C ASP A 198 -11.64 -9.86 -13.42
N GLY A 199 -11.63 -8.91 -12.47
CA GLY A 199 -12.84 -8.23 -11.99
C GLY A 199 -13.82 -9.09 -11.20
N GLU A 200 -13.53 -10.37 -10.99
CA GLU A 200 -14.38 -11.27 -10.25
C GLU A 200 -14.37 -10.97 -8.75
N THR A 201 -15.53 -11.15 -8.12
CA THR A 201 -15.64 -11.11 -6.65
C THR A 201 -15.93 -12.51 -6.14
N VAL A 202 -15.11 -12.99 -5.21
CA VAL A 202 -15.28 -14.29 -4.55
C VAL A 202 -15.30 -14.15 -3.05
N PHE A 203 -16.03 -15.03 -2.37
CA PHE A 203 -16.18 -15.02 -0.92
C PHE A 203 -16.45 -16.44 -0.38
N GLY A 204 -16.03 -16.73 0.83
CA GLY A 204 -16.36 -17.93 1.59
C GLY A 204 -15.21 -18.95 1.71
N ASN A 205 -15.54 -20.11 2.28
CA ASN A 205 -14.62 -21.25 2.44
C ASN A 205 -15.32 -22.55 2.00
N PRO A 206 -14.98 -23.11 0.82
CA PRO A 206 -14.09 -22.51 -0.17
C PRO A 206 -14.68 -21.24 -0.81
N ALA A 207 -13.81 -20.35 -1.28
CA ALA A 207 -14.24 -19.11 -1.92
C ALA A 207 -14.96 -19.39 -3.24
N MET A 208 -16.19 -18.90 -3.34
CA MET A 208 -17.05 -19.03 -4.50
C MET A 208 -17.38 -17.66 -5.09
N LYS A 209 -17.63 -17.62 -6.39
CA LYS A 209 -18.05 -16.39 -7.06
C LYS A 209 -19.36 -15.87 -6.48
N VAL A 210 -19.38 -14.57 -6.20
CA VAL A 210 -20.60 -13.86 -5.80
C VAL A 210 -21.37 -13.46 -7.07
N GLU A 211 -22.53 -14.02 -7.25
CA GLU A 211 -23.47 -13.56 -8.28
C GLU A 211 -24.08 -12.22 -7.84
N LYS A 212 -24.13 -11.28 -8.78
CA LYS A 212 -24.71 -9.94 -8.56
C LYS A 212 -26.20 -9.97 -8.74
#